data_ad5aef19a50b89e11933755df6ff334b
#
_entry.id   ad5aef19a50b89e11933755df6ff334b
#
_cell.length_a   1.000
_cell.length_b   1.000
_cell.length_c   1.000
_cell.angle_alpha   90.00
_cell.angle_beta   90.00
_cell.angle_gamma   90.00
#
_symmetry.space_group_name_H-M   'P 1'
#
loop_
_entity.id
_entity.type
_entity.pdbx_description
1 polymer ?
#
loop_
_entity_poly.entity_id
_entity_poly.type
_entity_poly.pdbx_seq_one_letter_code
_entity_poly.pdbx_strand_id
1 'polypeptide(L)'
;MSVRVAVDGSGAMAASVLHALAGRDDLDLVVLNTPSGDAGGAGIVPRSRERDARRLPWKRHAVDIVFDCSGRDARTHLAAGARRVLSCAPAARGADTTVVYGVNHRALRPSHRAVHGACRATHGIAPVARVLHDALGISNAMLTAVYSRPHDVEGDGFALPLRTGAADHLHRVLPELDHCFDETEPMRMPGVHASLIGMVFVAERTTTVEEVNSLMQAAAFGDWADIVRYGDTPFSTALSDRDTRSCIFEAGWTQVSGRVVKVCAGYRGDRGYAHRMVDTAAVWKAS
;
A
#
# COMPACT_ATOMS: atom_id res chain seq x y z
N MET A 1 -20.27 -11.42 13.84
CA MET A 1 -20.06 -10.12 14.52
C MET A 1 -19.09 -9.31 13.68
N SER A 2 -19.39 -8.02 13.44
CA SER A 2 -18.47 -7.09 12.77
C SER A 2 -17.25 -6.80 13.66
N VAL A 3 -16.10 -6.55 13.07
CA VAL A 3 -14.88 -6.15 13.79
C VAL A 3 -14.95 -4.68 14.13
N ARG A 4 -14.72 -4.34 15.38
CA ARG A 4 -14.74 -2.95 15.86
C ARG A 4 -13.41 -2.28 15.53
N VAL A 5 -13.45 -1.32 14.62
CA VAL A 5 -12.26 -0.64 14.16
C VAL A 5 -12.20 0.81 14.58
N ALA A 6 -10.98 1.33 14.70
CA ALA A 6 -10.72 2.75 14.95
C ALA A 6 -9.74 3.27 13.91
N VAL A 7 -9.78 4.58 13.64
CA VAL A 7 -8.78 5.28 12.84
C VAL A 7 -8.09 6.31 13.72
N ASP A 8 -6.76 6.31 13.74
CA ASP A 8 -5.93 7.32 14.40
C ASP A 8 -5.13 8.11 13.37
N GLY A 9 -5.37 9.39 13.29
CA GLY A 9 -4.65 10.29 12.40
C GLY A 9 -5.54 11.32 11.73
N SER A 10 -4.89 12.27 11.08
CA SER A 10 -5.52 13.36 10.33
C SER A 10 -4.93 13.42 8.92
N GLY A 11 -5.63 14.04 7.99
CA GLY A 11 -5.14 14.23 6.62
C GLY A 11 -5.57 13.14 5.64
N ALA A 12 -4.94 13.14 4.45
CA ALA A 12 -5.39 12.38 3.27
C ALA A 12 -5.48 10.87 3.50
N MET A 13 -4.51 10.27 4.21
CA MET A 13 -4.52 8.82 4.46
C MET A 13 -5.69 8.40 5.35
N ALA A 14 -5.92 9.12 6.46
CA ALA A 14 -7.05 8.84 7.34
C ALA A 14 -8.39 9.00 6.58
N ALA A 15 -8.53 10.07 5.77
CA ALA A 15 -9.69 10.29 4.93
C ALA A 15 -9.91 9.13 3.92
N SER A 16 -8.84 8.62 3.32
CA SER A 16 -8.89 7.50 2.38
C SER A 16 -9.30 6.19 3.06
N VAL A 17 -8.79 5.93 4.27
CA VAL A 17 -9.21 4.76 5.07
C VAL A 17 -10.67 4.86 5.47
N LEU A 18 -11.14 6.04 5.90
CA LEU A 18 -12.55 6.28 6.21
C LEU A 18 -13.45 6.04 5.00
N HIS A 19 -13.01 6.50 3.83
CA HIS A 19 -13.74 6.28 2.58
C HIS A 19 -13.77 4.78 2.21
N ALA A 20 -12.68 4.06 2.39
CA ALA A 20 -12.62 2.63 2.12
C ALA A 20 -13.43 1.78 3.11
N LEU A 21 -13.61 2.27 4.34
CA LEU A 21 -14.49 1.65 5.34
C LEU A 21 -15.97 1.89 5.06
N ALA A 22 -16.30 2.98 4.36
CA ALA A 22 -17.68 3.28 4.01
C ALA A 22 -18.25 2.19 3.06
N GLY A 23 -19.34 1.57 3.46
CA GLY A 23 -19.95 0.46 2.70
C GLY A 23 -19.40 -0.92 3.04
N ARG A 24 -18.61 -1.05 4.12
CA ARG A 24 -18.16 -2.35 4.65
C ARG A 24 -19.02 -2.76 5.84
N ASP A 25 -19.80 -3.84 5.68
CA ASP A 25 -20.66 -4.37 6.74
C ASP A 25 -19.91 -5.27 7.73
N ASP A 26 -18.70 -5.71 7.37
CA ASP A 26 -17.87 -6.60 8.17
C ASP A 26 -16.94 -5.85 9.15
N LEU A 27 -16.76 -4.54 8.98
CA LEU A 27 -15.93 -3.66 9.81
C LEU A 27 -16.77 -2.49 10.35
N ASP A 28 -16.83 -2.34 11.67
CA ASP A 28 -17.62 -1.31 12.36
C ASP A 28 -16.69 -0.22 12.89
N LEU A 29 -16.74 0.97 12.29
CA LEU A 29 -15.97 2.13 12.76
C LEU A 29 -16.58 2.70 14.04
N VAL A 30 -15.97 2.41 15.18
CA VAL A 30 -16.50 2.77 16.50
C VAL A 30 -15.95 4.06 17.09
N VAL A 31 -14.78 4.52 16.63
CA VAL A 31 -14.19 5.79 17.09
C VAL A 31 -13.13 6.29 16.10
N LEU A 32 -13.06 7.61 15.94
CA LEU A 32 -12.07 8.33 15.13
C LEU A 32 -11.27 9.27 16.04
N ASN A 33 -9.94 9.16 16.06
CA ASN A 33 -9.06 10.11 16.73
C ASN A 33 -8.32 10.98 15.70
N THR A 34 -8.54 12.31 15.77
CA THR A 34 -7.96 13.29 14.84
C THR A 34 -7.24 14.40 15.62
N PRO A 35 -6.00 14.16 16.11
CA PRO A 35 -5.33 15.08 17.03
C PRO A 35 -4.97 16.45 16.44
N SER A 36 -4.81 16.56 15.14
CA SER A 36 -4.32 17.78 14.45
C SER A 36 -5.26 18.35 13.40
N GLY A 37 -6.53 17.93 13.38
CA GLY A 37 -7.46 18.44 12.37
C GLY A 37 -8.67 17.54 12.16
N ASP A 38 -9.33 17.71 11.01
CA ASP A 38 -10.45 16.85 10.60
C ASP A 38 -9.98 15.91 9.48
N ALA A 39 -10.38 14.66 9.55
CA ALA A 39 -10.17 13.68 8.48
C ALA A 39 -11.36 13.63 7.49
N GLY A 40 -12.38 14.47 7.68
CA GLY A 40 -13.62 14.47 6.87
C GLY A 40 -14.50 13.24 7.06
N GLY A 41 -15.71 13.31 6.56
CA GLY A 41 -16.56 12.20 6.08
C GLY A 41 -16.96 11.02 6.97
N ALA A 42 -16.70 11.02 8.27
CA ALA A 42 -16.94 9.83 9.11
C ALA A 42 -18.36 9.75 9.74
N GLY A 43 -19.38 10.34 9.13
CA GLY A 43 -20.76 10.20 9.67
C GLY A 43 -20.90 10.56 11.16
N ILE A 44 -21.83 9.91 11.86
CA ILE A 44 -22.06 10.06 13.31
C ILE A 44 -21.23 9.03 14.07
N VAL A 45 -19.87 9.19 14.04
CA VAL A 45 -18.97 8.33 14.81
C VAL A 45 -18.36 9.14 15.95
N PRO A 46 -18.22 8.58 17.17
CA PRO A 46 -17.53 9.23 18.27
C PRO A 46 -16.14 9.73 17.86
N ARG A 47 -15.87 11.02 18.11
CA ARG A 47 -14.61 11.66 17.78
C ARG A 47 -13.79 11.96 19.02
N SER A 48 -12.48 11.74 18.92
CA SER A 48 -11.49 12.12 19.91
C SER A 48 -10.46 13.05 19.27
N ARG A 49 -9.83 13.90 20.06
CA ARG A 49 -8.69 14.75 19.63
C ARG A 49 -7.47 14.52 20.52
N GLU A 50 -7.32 13.28 20.98
CA GLU A 50 -6.29 12.95 21.97
C GLU A 50 -4.89 12.91 21.32
N ARG A 51 -3.99 13.68 21.90
CA ARG A 51 -2.58 13.74 21.50
C ARG A 51 -1.70 12.81 22.34
N ASP A 52 -2.07 12.60 23.61
CA ASP A 52 -1.36 11.68 24.49
C ASP A 52 -1.76 10.23 24.17
N ALA A 53 -0.80 9.45 23.69
CA ALA A 53 -1.01 8.05 23.32
C ALA A 53 -1.57 7.20 24.47
N ARG A 54 -1.28 7.57 25.73
CA ARG A 54 -1.78 6.84 26.93
C ARG A 54 -3.26 7.06 27.19
N ARG A 55 -3.87 8.10 26.61
CA ARG A 55 -5.27 8.49 26.79
C ARG A 55 -6.16 8.13 25.60
N LEU A 56 -5.60 7.47 24.59
CA LEU A 56 -6.36 7.02 23.44
C LEU A 56 -7.53 6.12 23.86
N PRO A 57 -8.75 6.31 23.33
CA PRO A 57 -9.96 5.72 23.88
C PRO A 57 -10.22 4.26 23.44
N TRP A 58 -9.20 3.52 23.02
CA TRP A 58 -9.38 2.19 22.42
C TRP A 58 -10.03 1.19 23.35
N LYS A 59 -9.58 1.14 24.61
CA LYS A 59 -10.18 0.25 25.61
C LYS A 59 -11.65 0.57 25.88
N ARG A 60 -12.00 1.86 26.00
CA ARG A 60 -13.37 2.33 26.23
C ARG A 60 -14.32 1.91 25.12
N HIS A 61 -13.86 1.91 23.86
CA HIS A 61 -14.64 1.56 22.70
C HIS A 61 -14.47 0.10 22.27
N ALA A 62 -13.79 -0.74 23.08
CA ALA A 62 -13.53 -2.15 22.77
C ALA A 62 -13.00 -2.35 21.34
N VAL A 63 -11.97 -1.58 20.97
CA VAL A 63 -11.41 -1.57 19.62
C VAL A 63 -10.63 -2.86 19.37
N ASP A 64 -11.01 -3.58 18.31
CA ASP A 64 -10.30 -4.78 17.87
C ASP A 64 -9.08 -4.41 17.01
N ILE A 65 -9.24 -3.52 16.03
CA ILE A 65 -8.15 -3.10 15.14
C ILE A 65 -8.10 -1.57 15.05
N VAL A 66 -6.91 -1.00 15.24
CA VAL A 66 -6.63 0.41 14.94
C VAL A 66 -5.95 0.52 13.59
N PHE A 67 -6.50 1.33 12.68
CA PHE A 67 -5.79 1.85 11.53
C PHE A 67 -4.95 3.05 11.94
N ASP A 68 -3.64 2.85 12.13
CA ASP A 68 -2.73 3.93 12.48
C ASP A 68 -2.27 4.69 11.25
N CYS A 69 -2.85 5.86 11.03
CA CYS A 69 -2.45 6.82 10.00
C CYS A 69 -1.60 7.96 10.59
N SER A 70 -1.28 7.92 11.87
CA SER A 70 -0.53 8.95 12.60
C SER A 70 0.98 8.72 12.61
N GLY A 71 1.43 7.48 12.35
CA GLY A 71 2.82 7.07 12.43
C GLY A 71 3.34 6.84 13.85
N ARG A 72 2.45 6.65 14.81
CA ARG A 72 2.84 6.30 16.18
C ARG A 72 3.45 4.90 16.24
N ASP A 73 4.25 4.65 17.26
CA ASP A 73 4.66 3.28 17.57
C ASP A 73 3.44 2.41 17.89
N ALA A 74 3.30 1.26 17.22
CA ALA A 74 2.17 0.36 17.40
C ALA A 74 1.95 -0.06 18.85
N ARG A 75 3.04 -0.16 19.64
CA ARG A 75 2.97 -0.49 21.07
C ARG A 75 2.13 0.51 21.87
N THR A 76 2.07 1.77 21.46
CA THR A 76 1.28 2.80 22.13
C THR A 76 -0.21 2.54 22.00
N HIS A 77 -0.67 2.10 20.82
CA HIS A 77 -2.06 1.72 20.60
C HIS A 77 -2.43 0.45 21.38
N LEU A 78 -1.52 -0.54 21.40
CA LEU A 78 -1.72 -1.78 22.16
C LEU A 78 -1.80 -1.49 23.66
N ALA A 79 -0.96 -0.59 24.19
CA ALA A 79 -0.98 -0.16 25.58
C ALA A 79 -2.25 0.63 25.94
N ALA A 80 -2.84 1.37 24.99
CA ALA A 80 -4.12 2.06 25.14
C ALA A 80 -5.34 1.13 25.02
N GLY A 81 -5.13 -0.17 24.80
CA GLY A 81 -6.15 -1.21 24.84
C GLY A 81 -6.71 -1.66 23.49
N ALA A 82 -6.09 -1.30 22.39
CA ALA A 82 -6.36 -1.95 21.11
C ALA A 82 -5.89 -3.40 21.14
N ARG A 83 -6.63 -4.30 20.51
CA ARG A 83 -6.20 -5.70 20.39
C ARG A 83 -5.13 -5.88 19.33
N ARG A 84 -5.28 -5.16 18.22
CA ARG A 84 -4.40 -5.22 17.03
C ARG A 84 -4.20 -3.82 16.44
N VAL A 85 -3.09 -3.61 15.76
CA VAL A 85 -2.74 -2.35 15.08
C VAL A 85 -2.33 -2.64 13.65
N LEU A 86 -2.96 -1.97 12.70
CA LEU A 86 -2.58 -1.96 11.29
C LEU A 86 -2.02 -0.58 10.94
N SER A 87 -0.70 -0.48 10.82
CA SER A 87 -0.01 0.77 10.57
C SER A 87 -0.01 1.09 9.08
N CYS A 88 -0.61 2.24 8.75
CA CYS A 88 -0.72 2.79 7.40
C CYS A 88 0.34 3.86 7.11
N ALA A 89 1.21 4.18 8.08
CA ALA A 89 2.25 5.18 7.94
C ALA A 89 3.58 4.56 7.52
N PRO A 90 4.36 5.21 6.62
CA PRO A 90 5.59 4.63 6.05
C PRO A 90 6.67 4.28 7.08
N ALA A 91 6.72 5.02 8.18
CA ALA A 91 7.75 4.88 9.23
C ALA A 91 7.25 4.14 10.47
N ALA A 92 6.25 3.29 10.37
CA ALA A 92 5.67 2.58 11.49
C ALA A 92 6.71 1.71 12.22
N ARG A 93 6.72 1.81 13.54
CA ARG A 93 7.62 1.04 14.42
C ARG A 93 6.82 0.01 15.23
N GLY A 94 7.50 -1.04 15.65
CA GLY A 94 6.93 -2.05 16.53
C GLY A 94 5.97 -3.03 15.85
N ALA A 95 6.05 -3.19 14.53
CA ALA A 95 5.27 -4.19 13.81
C ALA A 95 5.90 -5.59 13.89
N ASP A 96 5.06 -6.61 14.04
CA ASP A 96 5.45 -8.02 14.06
C ASP A 96 5.78 -8.53 12.64
N THR A 97 5.10 -7.97 11.64
CA THR A 97 5.26 -8.34 10.22
C THR A 97 4.83 -7.21 9.29
N THR A 98 5.24 -7.32 8.02
CA THR A 98 4.83 -6.42 6.94
C THR A 98 3.95 -7.20 5.95
N VAL A 99 2.80 -6.63 5.58
CA VAL A 99 1.81 -7.29 4.72
C VAL A 99 1.40 -6.39 3.57
N VAL A 100 1.38 -6.97 2.36
CA VAL A 100 0.72 -6.44 1.18
C VAL A 100 -0.40 -7.39 0.80
N TYR A 101 -1.64 -6.92 0.89
CA TYR A 101 -2.81 -7.73 0.54
C TYR A 101 -2.75 -8.19 -0.92
N GLY A 102 -3.09 -9.45 -1.14
CA GLY A 102 -2.94 -10.13 -2.42
C GLY A 102 -1.59 -10.85 -2.54
N VAL A 103 -0.51 -10.28 -2.02
CA VAL A 103 0.85 -10.83 -2.16
C VAL A 103 1.19 -11.81 -1.04
N ASN A 104 1.21 -11.34 0.21
CA ASN A 104 1.62 -12.17 1.36
C ASN A 104 0.63 -12.15 2.54
N HIS A 105 -0.62 -11.70 2.33
CA HIS A 105 -1.62 -11.61 3.40
C HIS A 105 -1.92 -12.96 4.07
N ARG A 106 -1.67 -14.07 3.38
CA ARG A 106 -1.79 -15.43 3.94
C ARG A 106 -0.74 -15.74 5.02
N ALA A 107 0.31 -14.91 5.14
CA ALA A 107 1.30 -15.00 6.22
C ALA A 107 0.81 -14.39 7.55
N LEU A 108 -0.36 -13.77 7.57
CA LEU A 108 -0.98 -13.29 8.81
C LEU A 108 -1.26 -14.45 9.76
N ARG A 109 -0.93 -14.23 11.05
CA ARG A 109 -1.11 -15.24 12.11
C ARG A 109 -1.96 -14.65 13.24
N PRO A 110 -2.70 -15.47 13.99
CA PRO A 110 -3.45 -15.04 15.18
C PRO A 110 -2.57 -14.36 16.24
N SER A 111 -1.29 -14.75 16.32
CA SER A 111 -0.31 -14.19 17.26
C SER A 111 0.17 -12.79 16.91
N HIS A 112 0.06 -12.36 15.66
CA HIS A 112 0.42 -11.01 15.27
C HIS A 112 -0.52 -9.99 15.91
N ARG A 113 0.05 -8.97 16.51
CA ARG A 113 -0.69 -7.89 17.15
C ARG A 113 -0.48 -6.54 16.46
N ALA A 114 0.64 -6.38 15.77
CA ALA A 114 0.98 -5.19 15.02
C ALA A 114 1.44 -5.56 13.61
N VAL A 115 0.77 -5.05 12.60
CA VAL A 115 1.08 -5.29 11.19
C VAL A 115 1.37 -3.97 10.51
N HIS A 116 2.44 -3.94 9.73
CA HIS A 116 2.79 -2.81 8.87
C HIS A 116 2.27 -3.06 7.45
N GLY A 117 1.57 -2.09 6.89
CA GLY A 117 0.98 -2.16 5.55
C GLY A 117 1.96 -1.87 4.40
N ALA A 118 3.27 -1.88 4.64
CA ALA A 118 4.27 -1.44 3.67
C ALA A 118 4.07 0.02 3.20
N CYS A 119 4.72 0.45 2.12
CA CYS A 119 4.47 1.75 1.53
C CYS A 119 3.63 1.65 0.26
N ARG A 120 3.08 2.77 -0.18
CA ARG A 120 2.24 2.84 -1.40
C ARG A 120 2.95 2.35 -2.66
N ALA A 121 4.23 2.68 -2.80
CA ALA A 121 5.05 2.22 -3.92
C ALA A 121 5.22 0.70 -3.92
N THR A 122 5.36 0.08 -2.73
CA THR A 122 5.38 -1.38 -2.61
C THR A 122 4.06 -1.99 -3.08
N HIS A 123 2.91 -1.43 -2.71
CA HIS A 123 1.61 -1.88 -3.21
C HIS A 123 1.48 -1.72 -4.73
N GLY A 124 2.17 -0.74 -5.31
CA GLY A 124 2.22 -0.52 -6.75
C GLY A 124 3.00 -1.59 -7.50
N ILE A 125 4.05 -2.16 -6.91
CA ILE A 125 4.97 -3.05 -7.63
C ILE A 125 4.97 -4.50 -7.12
N ALA A 126 4.69 -4.76 -5.85
CA ALA A 126 4.76 -6.12 -5.31
C ALA A 126 3.88 -7.14 -6.02
N PRO A 127 2.63 -6.81 -6.43
CA PRO A 127 1.82 -7.73 -7.22
C PRO A 127 2.46 -8.07 -8.57
N VAL A 128 3.04 -7.07 -9.26
CA VAL A 128 3.74 -7.27 -10.54
C VAL A 128 4.98 -8.12 -10.36
N ALA A 129 5.79 -7.82 -9.33
CA ALA A 129 6.98 -8.59 -8.99
C ALA A 129 6.63 -10.06 -8.68
N ARG A 130 5.56 -10.31 -7.91
CA ARG A 130 5.09 -11.67 -7.59
C ARG A 130 4.73 -12.45 -8.85
N VAL A 131 3.87 -11.90 -9.69
CA VAL A 131 3.41 -12.57 -10.92
C VAL A 131 4.59 -12.89 -11.85
N LEU A 132 5.49 -11.93 -12.04
CA LEU A 132 6.63 -12.12 -12.95
C LEU A 132 7.71 -13.03 -12.35
N HIS A 133 7.92 -13.00 -11.03
CA HIS A 133 8.83 -13.93 -10.36
C HIS A 133 8.35 -15.38 -10.46
N ASP A 134 7.08 -15.63 -10.18
CA ASP A 134 6.50 -16.96 -10.23
C ASP A 134 6.59 -17.59 -11.63
N ALA A 135 6.60 -16.77 -12.69
CA ALA A 135 6.63 -17.24 -14.09
C ALA A 135 8.02 -17.23 -14.74
N LEU A 136 8.84 -16.25 -14.42
CA LEU A 136 10.11 -15.97 -15.13
C LEU A 136 11.33 -16.07 -14.23
N GLY A 137 11.15 -16.06 -12.90
CA GLY A 137 12.21 -15.83 -11.93
C GLY A 137 12.73 -14.40 -11.97
N ILE A 138 13.13 -13.85 -10.84
CA ILE A 138 13.80 -12.55 -10.71
C ILE A 138 15.09 -12.79 -9.93
N SER A 139 16.24 -12.56 -10.56
CA SER A 139 17.54 -12.71 -9.90
C SER A 139 18.07 -11.39 -9.35
N ASN A 140 17.81 -10.28 -10.02
CA ASN A 140 18.18 -8.92 -9.60
C ASN A 140 17.18 -7.92 -10.18
N ALA A 141 16.88 -6.86 -9.44
CA ALA A 141 15.97 -5.82 -9.89
C ALA A 141 16.34 -4.44 -9.34
N MET A 142 16.10 -3.42 -10.15
CA MET A 142 16.18 -2.01 -9.75
C MET A 142 14.82 -1.36 -9.85
N LEU A 143 14.44 -0.64 -8.81
CA LEU A 143 13.19 0.10 -8.73
C LEU A 143 13.44 1.59 -8.92
N THR A 144 12.58 2.25 -9.68
CA THR A 144 12.58 3.71 -9.83
C THR A 144 11.17 4.22 -9.61
N ALA A 145 10.98 5.00 -8.56
CA ALA A 145 9.69 5.61 -8.25
C ALA A 145 9.61 7.04 -8.82
N VAL A 146 8.46 7.36 -9.40
CA VAL A 146 8.12 8.71 -9.86
C VAL A 146 6.88 9.18 -9.11
N TYR A 147 7.02 10.28 -8.38
CA TYR A 147 5.93 10.84 -7.57
C TYR A 147 5.27 12.04 -8.22
N SER A 148 3.96 12.11 -8.08
CA SER A 148 3.24 13.35 -8.29
C SER A 148 3.55 14.34 -7.16
N ARG A 149 3.69 15.62 -7.50
CA ARG A 149 3.81 16.73 -6.52
C ARG A 149 2.44 17.41 -6.41
N PRO A 150 1.89 17.59 -5.19
CA PRO A 150 0.77 18.51 -5.01
C PRO A 150 1.17 19.93 -5.45
N HIS A 151 0.24 20.66 -6.06
CA HIS A 151 0.48 22.04 -6.56
C HIS A 151 0.88 23.05 -5.48
N ASP A 152 0.65 22.74 -4.20
CA ASP A 152 0.73 23.68 -3.09
C ASP A 152 2.06 23.69 -2.33
N VAL A 153 3.07 22.96 -2.78
CA VAL A 153 4.40 23.00 -2.17
C VAL A 153 5.28 23.96 -2.93
N GLU A 154 5.26 25.24 -2.53
CA GLU A 154 6.23 26.22 -2.96
C GLU A 154 7.64 25.82 -2.52
N GLY A 155 8.57 25.83 -3.45
CA GLY A 155 9.99 25.59 -3.23
C GLY A 155 10.65 25.10 -4.50
N ASP A 156 11.47 25.93 -5.12
CA ASP A 156 12.28 25.62 -6.32
C ASP A 156 13.43 24.63 -6.03
N GLY A 157 13.40 23.96 -4.90
CA GLY A 157 14.40 22.98 -4.56
C GLY A 157 14.09 21.62 -5.19
N PHE A 158 14.99 21.11 -6.03
CA PHE A 158 15.21 19.67 -6.20
C PHE A 158 15.66 19.07 -4.85
N ALA A 159 14.80 19.11 -3.83
CA ALA A 159 15.03 18.28 -2.67
C ALA A 159 14.90 16.85 -3.17
N LEU A 160 16.01 16.17 -3.35
CA LEU A 160 16.03 14.74 -3.63
C LEU A 160 15.19 14.08 -2.54
N PRO A 161 14.10 13.41 -2.89
CA PRO A 161 13.31 12.74 -1.87
C PRO A 161 14.15 11.62 -1.29
N LEU A 162 13.97 11.38 -0.02
CA LEU A 162 14.40 10.16 0.65
C LEU A 162 13.87 8.95 -0.13
N ARG A 163 14.61 7.86 -0.17
CA ARG A 163 14.17 6.58 -0.75
C ARG A 163 12.74 6.26 -0.33
N THR A 164 11.97 5.60 -1.19
CA THR A 164 10.57 5.27 -0.87
C THR A 164 10.46 4.19 0.20
N GLY A 165 11.51 3.39 0.35
CA GLY A 165 11.53 2.17 1.13
C GLY A 165 10.83 1.00 0.42
N ALA A 166 10.55 1.11 -0.88
CA ALA A 166 9.86 0.05 -1.61
C ALA A 166 10.70 -1.23 -1.68
N ALA A 167 12.01 -1.12 -1.92
CA ALA A 167 12.93 -2.26 -1.91
C ALA A 167 12.95 -2.95 -0.53
N ASP A 168 13.13 -2.18 0.55
CA ASP A 168 13.16 -2.72 1.91
C ASP A 168 11.86 -3.45 2.29
N HIS A 169 10.73 -2.94 1.81
CA HIS A 169 9.44 -3.60 2.04
C HIS A 169 9.26 -4.84 1.16
N LEU A 170 9.76 -4.83 -0.08
CA LEU A 170 9.70 -6.01 -0.95
C LEU A 170 10.47 -7.18 -0.36
N HIS A 171 11.66 -6.96 0.22
CA HIS A 171 12.42 -8.00 0.90
C HIS A 171 11.63 -8.67 2.03
N ARG A 172 10.76 -7.91 2.72
CA ARG A 172 9.91 -8.45 3.79
C ARG A 172 8.65 -9.13 3.28
N VAL A 173 8.14 -8.70 2.13
CA VAL A 173 6.87 -9.17 1.54
C VAL A 173 7.10 -10.38 0.64
N LEU A 174 8.26 -10.43 -0.01
CA LEU A 174 8.74 -11.48 -0.90
C LEU A 174 10.12 -11.99 -0.40
N PRO A 175 10.17 -12.72 0.71
CA PRO A 175 11.45 -13.10 1.34
C PRO A 175 12.29 -14.04 0.46
N GLU A 176 11.69 -14.73 -0.51
CA GLU A 176 12.42 -15.51 -1.51
C GLU A 176 13.23 -14.65 -2.48
N LEU A 177 12.94 -13.36 -2.53
CA LEU A 177 13.66 -12.35 -3.31
C LEU A 177 14.50 -11.43 -2.41
N ASP A 178 14.90 -11.91 -1.24
CA ASP A 178 15.77 -11.16 -0.35
C ASP A 178 17.07 -10.81 -1.08
N HIS A 179 17.53 -9.55 -0.93
CA HIS A 179 18.68 -8.97 -1.62
C HIS A 179 18.60 -8.84 -3.15
N CYS A 180 17.44 -9.15 -3.77
CA CYS A 180 17.27 -9.00 -5.22
C CYS A 180 16.91 -7.57 -5.64
N PHE A 181 16.39 -6.75 -4.74
CA PHE A 181 15.87 -5.43 -5.07
C PHE A 181 16.78 -4.31 -4.55
N ASP A 182 17.08 -3.36 -5.43
CA ASP A 182 17.64 -2.06 -5.09
C ASP A 182 16.69 -0.95 -5.54
N GLU A 183 16.82 0.23 -4.95
CA GLU A 183 15.99 1.40 -5.28
C GLU A 183 16.89 2.57 -5.67
N THR A 184 16.64 3.14 -6.86
CA THR A 184 17.27 4.39 -7.28
C THR A 184 16.61 5.59 -6.59
N GLU A 185 17.23 6.78 -6.71
CA GLU A 185 16.65 8.02 -6.24
C GLU A 185 15.30 8.25 -6.93
N PRO A 186 14.23 8.49 -6.17
CA PRO A 186 12.93 8.72 -6.75
C PRO A 186 12.87 10.10 -7.44
N MET A 187 12.12 10.18 -8.53
CA MET A 187 11.91 11.40 -9.28
C MET A 187 10.59 12.07 -8.88
N ARG A 188 10.56 13.40 -8.87
CA ARG A 188 9.34 14.18 -8.68
C ARG A 188 8.92 14.82 -9.99
N MET A 189 7.65 14.62 -10.37
CA MET A 189 7.08 15.25 -11.55
C MET A 189 5.96 16.23 -11.13
N PRO A 190 6.03 17.50 -11.53
CA PRO A 190 4.96 18.45 -11.30
C PRO A 190 3.76 18.15 -12.21
N GLY A 191 2.54 18.48 -11.73
CA GLY A 191 1.33 18.44 -12.55
C GLY A 191 0.72 17.06 -12.83
N VAL A 192 1.22 15.98 -12.22
CA VAL A 192 0.67 14.63 -12.37
C VAL A 192 -0.01 14.21 -11.06
N HIS A 193 -1.24 13.72 -11.13
CA HIS A 193 -2.01 13.27 -9.94
C HIS A 193 -1.82 11.78 -9.61
N ALA A 194 -0.92 11.09 -10.30
CA ALA A 194 -0.64 9.68 -10.08
C ALA A 194 0.86 9.43 -9.99
N SER A 195 1.24 8.43 -9.22
CA SER A 195 2.61 7.98 -9.09
C SER A 195 2.86 6.77 -9.98
N LEU A 196 4.10 6.60 -10.41
CA LEU A 196 4.57 5.46 -11.18
C LEU A 196 5.71 4.77 -10.43
N ILE A 197 5.82 3.48 -10.62
CA ILE A 197 7.00 2.73 -10.22
C ILE A 197 7.44 1.82 -11.37
N GLY A 198 8.68 2.02 -11.81
CA GLY A 198 9.36 1.17 -12.77
C GLY A 198 10.17 0.10 -12.06
N MET A 199 10.22 -1.08 -12.66
CA MET A 199 11.11 -2.17 -12.27
C MET A 199 11.87 -2.65 -13.49
N VAL A 200 13.20 -2.61 -13.41
CA VAL A 200 14.08 -3.30 -14.36
C VAL A 200 14.64 -4.52 -13.66
N PHE A 201 14.46 -5.70 -14.22
CA PHE A 201 14.93 -6.93 -13.59
C PHE A 201 15.61 -7.89 -14.60
N VAL A 202 16.40 -8.80 -14.08
CA VAL A 202 17.01 -9.90 -14.84
C VAL A 202 16.19 -11.16 -14.57
N ALA A 203 15.53 -11.68 -15.60
CA ALA A 203 14.81 -12.94 -15.55
C ALA A 203 15.79 -14.14 -15.55
N GLU A 204 15.39 -15.27 -15.01
CA GLU A 204 16.21 -16.50 -15.01
C GLU A 204 16.31 -17.14 -16.40
N ARG A 205 15.37 -16.81 -17.30
CA ARG A 205 15.37 -17.24 -18.69
C ARG A 205 15.08 -16.08 -19.64
N THR A 206 15.35 -16.27 -20.92
CA THR A 206 14.91 -15.33 -21.97
C THR A 206 13.38 -15.29 -22.05
N THR A 207 12.86 -14.10 -22.36
CA THR A 207 11.42 -13.85 -22.51
C THR A 207 11.17 -12.83 -23.64
N THR A 208 9.92 -12.52 -23.91
CA THR A 208 9.50 -11.51 -24.88
C THR A 208 8.51 -10.53 -24.27
N VAL A 209 8.29 -9.39 -24.93
CA VAL A 209 7.28 -8.40 -24.52
C VAL A 209 5.89 -9.03 -24.46
N GLU A 210 5.57 -9.84 -25.47
CA GLU A 210 4.28 -10.52 -25.60
C GLU A 210 4.06 -11.50 -24.45
N GLU A 211 5.08 -12.25 -24.06
CA GLU A 211 5.01 -13.18 -22.95
C GLU A 211 4.78 -12.45 -21.62
N VAL A 212 5.59 -11.43 -21.32
CA VAL A 212 5.45 -10.61 -20.11
C VAL A 212 4.06 -10.00 -20.02
N ASN A 213 3.58 -9.40 -21.11
CA ASN A 213 2.26 -8.78 -21.16
C ASN A 213 1.13 -9.81 -21.00
N SER A 214 1.27 -11.00 -21.62
CA SER A 214 0.28 -12.08 -21.49
C SER A 214 0.19 -12.62 -20.06
N LEU A 215 1.31 -12.78 -19.37
CA LEU A 215 1.35 -13.19 -17.94
C LEU A 215 0.61 -12.16 -17.06
N MET A 216 0.90 -10.88 -17.26
CA MET A 216 0.25 -9.81 -16.49
C MET A 216 -1.23 -9.66 -16.85
N GLN A 217 -1.59 -9.85 -18.13
CA GLN A 217 -2.99 -9.85 -18.56
C GLN A 217 -3.77 -11.01 -17.94
N ALA A 218 -3.23 -12.22 -18.00
CA ALA A 218 -3.85 -13.39 -17.38
C ALA A 218 -4.05 -13.21 -15.87
N ALA A 219 -3.05 -12.68 -15.17
CA ALA A 219 -3.17 -12.35 -13.76
C ALA A 219 -4.28 -11.32 -13.48
N ALA A 220 -4.29 -10.21 -14.22
CA ALA A 220 -5.25 -9.11 -14.02
C ALA A 220 -6.71 -9.50 -14.35
N PHE A 221 -6.93 -10.48 -15.20
CA PHE A 221 -8.27 -11.03 -15.49
C PHE A 221 -8.59 -12.31 -14.70
N GLY A 222 -7.63 -12.83 -13.92
CA GLY A 222 -7.75 -14.00 -13.05
C GLY A 222 -7.71 -13.62 -11.57
N ASP A 223 -6.85 -14.32 -10.81
CA ASP A 223 -6.79 -14.22 -9.34
C ASP A 223 -6.39 -12.83 -8.80
N TRP A 224 -5.86 -11.96 -9.66
CA TRP A 224 -5.41 -10.62 -9.29
C TRP A 224 -6.35 -9.50 -9.78
N ALA A 225 -7.56 -9.83 -10.24
CA ALA A 225 -8.49 -8.87 -10.84
C ALA A 225 -8.84 -7.68 -9.93
N ASP A 226 -8.90 -7.89 -8.60
CA ASP A 226 -9.15 -6.85 -7.61
C ASP A 226 -7.88 -6.11 -7.13
N ILE A 227 -6.71 -6.57 -7.56
CA ILE A 227 -5.39 -6.06 -7.13
C ILE A 227 -4.69 -5.33 -8.27
N VAL A 228 -4.68 -5.92 -9.46
CA VAL A 228 -3.96 -5.41 -10.64
C VAL A 228 -4.95 -5.10 -11.74
N ARG A 229 -4.82 -3.93 -12.33
CA ARG A 229 -5.45 -3.59 -13.61
C ARG A 229 -4.43 -3.76 -14.72
N TYR A 230 -4.84 -4.34 -15.84
CA TYR A 230 -4.07 -4.34 -17.08
C TYR A 230 -4.44 -3.09 -17.89
N GLY A 231 -3.45 -2.24 -18.20
CA GLY A 231 -3.56 -1.06 -19.03
C GLY A 231 -2.91 -1.31 -20.39
N ASP A 232 -3.68 -1.24 -21.44
CA ASP A 232 -3.27 -1.36 -22.86
C ASP A 232 -3.23 -0.01 -23.59
N THR A 233 -3.69 1.04 -22.91
CA THR A 233 -3.68 2.42 -23.39
C THR A 233 -2.75 3.27 -22.53
N PRO A 234 -2.18 4.38 -23.07
CA PRO A 234 -1.30 5.25 -22.28
C PRO A 234 -1.94 5.65 -20.96
N PHE A 235 -1.13 5.64 -19.90
CA PHE A 235 -1.55 6.00 -18.54
C PHE A 235 -2.30 7.35 -18.55
N SER A 236 -3.57 7.29 -18.29
CA SER A 236 -4.43 8.46 -18.17
C SER A 236 -4.77 8.70 -16.71
N THR A 237 -4.43 9.88 -16.21
CA THR A 237 -4.78 10.32 -14.85
C THR A 237 -6.29 10.33 -14.61
N ALA A 238 -7.10 10.49 -15.66
CA ALA A 238 -8.56 10.51 -15.59
C ALA A 238 -9.18 9.13 -15.28
N LEU A 239 -8.52 8.04 -15.65
CA LEU A 239 -9.06 6.70 -15.44
C LEU A 239 -8.91 6.21 -13.99
N SER A 240 -8.07 6.85 -13.19
CA SER A 240 -7.67 6.35 -11.88
C SER A 240 -8.55 6.82 -10.72
N ASP A 241 -9.44 7.81 -10.89
CA ASP A 241 -10.18 8.41 -9.77
C ASP A 241 -11.15 7.49 -9.06
N ARG A 242 -11.61 6.42 -9.73
CA ARG A 242 -12.53 5.44 -9.16
C ARG A 242 -11.92 4.06 -8.96
N ASP A 243 -10.70 3.84 -9.46
CA ASP A 243 -10.05 2.53 -9.36
C ASP A 243 -9.52 2.32 -7.93
N THR A 244 -9.92 1.21 -7.33
CA THR A 244 -9.56 0.81 -5.98
C THR A 244 -8.46 -0.24 -5.94
N ARG A 245 -7.94 -0.65 -7.12
CA ARG A 245 -6.86 -1.63 -7.23
C ARG A 245 -5.53 -1.04 -6.76
N SER A 246 -4.61 -1.90 -6.43
CA SER A 246 -3.27 -1.52 -5.93
C SER A 246 -2.44 -0.86 -7.02
N CYS A 247 -2.53 -1.37 -8.25
CA CYS A 247 -1.75 -0.86 -9.37
C CYS A 247 -2.42 -1.09 -10.72
N ILE A 248 -1.93 -0.34 -11.70
CA ILE A 248 -2.25 -0.47 -13.12
C ILE A 248 -0.96 -0.87 -13.83
N PHE A 249 -0.88 -2.07 -14.34
CA PHE A 249 0.26 -2.50 -15.14
C PHE A 249 0.21 -1.86 -16.53
N GLU A 250 1.26 -1.16 -16.92
CA GLU A 250 1.34 -0.40 -18.18
C GLU A 250 1.98 -1.25 -19.28
N ALA A 251 1.18 -2.03 -19.98
CA ALA A 251 1.66 -2.98 -20.99
C ALA A 251 2.42 -2.32 -22.15
N GLY A 252 2.04 -1.11 -22.55
CA GLY A 252 2.72 -0.35 -23.60
C GLY A 252 4.13 0.13 -23.22
N TRP A 253 4.53 0.02 -21.95
CA TRP A 253 5.84 0.41 -21.45
C TRP A 253 6.76 -0.78 -21.17
N THR A 254 6.28 -2.01 -21.43
CA THR A 254 7.09 -3.21 -21.32
C THR A 254 8.20 -3.21 -22.36
N GLN A 255 9.43 -3.46 -21.92
CA GLN A 255 10.60 -3.60 -22.78
C GLN A 255 11.38 -4.85 -22.38
N VAL A 256 11.90 -5.58 -23.37
CA VAL A 256 12.68 -6.80 -23.15
C VAL A 256 13.92 -6.79 -24.03
N SER A 257 15.06 -7.11 -23.43
CA SER A 257 16.32 -7.34 -24.14
C SER A 257 16.97 -8.61 -23.56
N GLY A 258 16.77 -9.74 -24.24
CA GLY A 258 17.22 -11.05 -23.77
C GLY A 258 16.54 -11.44 -22.45
N ARG A 259 17.30 -11.39 -21.36
CA ARG A 259 16.82 -11.64 -20.00
C ARG A 259 16.52 -10.37 -19.20
N VAL A 260 16.87 -9.20 -19.72
CA VAL A 260 16.61 -7.93 -19.07
C VAL A 260 15.19 -7.48 -19.45
N VAL A 261 14.37 -7.29 -18.45
CA VAL A 261 12.96 -6.90 -18.58
C VAL A 261 12.72 -5.60 -17.84
N LYS A 262 12.06 -4.64 -18.50
CA LYS A 262 11.57 -3.41 -17.88
C LYS A 262 10.05 -3.40 -17.91
N VAL A 263 9.44 -3.16 -16.76
CA VAL A 263 7.99 -2.99 -16.60
C VAL A 263 7.69 -1.73 -15.80
N CYS A 264 6.48 -1.22 -15.93
CA CYS A 264 6.03 -0.05 -15.21
C CYS A 264 4.62 -0.28 -14.68
N ALA A 265 4.36 0.19 -13.46
CA ALA A 265 3.05 0.19 -12.86
C ALA A 265 2.69 1.59 -12.35
N GLY A 266 1.50 2.05 -12.72
CA GLY A 266 0.88 3.23 -12.17
C GLY A 266 0.16 2.89 -10.86
N TYR A 267 0.21 3.79 -9.87
CA TYR A 267 -0.58 3.65 -8.67
C TYR A 267 -1.08 5.01 -8.20
N ARG A 268 -2.28 5.00 -7.64
CA ARG A 268 -2.87 6.23 -7.14
C ARG A 268 -2.80 6.27 -5.63
N GLY A 269 -1.82 7.04 -5.18
CA GLY A 269 -1.58 7.51 -3.82
C GLY A 269 -2.28 6.71 -2.71
N ASP A 270 -3.25 7.36 -2.07
CA ASP A 270 -3.83 6.82 -0.84
C ASP A 270 -5.00 5.86 -1.06
N ARG A 271 -5.70 5.93 -2.21
CA ARG A 271 -6.98 5.23 -2.37
C ARG A 271 -6.82 3.71 -2.49
N GLY A 272 -6.08 3.23 -3.49
CA GLY A 272 -5.85 1.77 -3.64
C GLY A 272 -5.19 1.18 -2.41
N TYR A 273 -4.23 1.91 -1.83
CA TYR A 273 -3.58 1.53 -0.58
C TYR A 273 -4.57 1.38 0.58
N ALA A 274 -5.46 2.36 0.79
CA ALA A 274 -6.45 2.32 1.87
C ALA A 274 -7.42 1.13 1.73
N HIS A 275 -7.87 0.81 0.50
CA HIS A 275 -8.67 -0.39 0.26
C HIS A 275 -7.91 -1.66 0.65
N ARG A 276 -6.63 -1.80 0.30
CA ARG A 276 -5.81 -2.94 0.74
C ARG A 276 -5.62 -3.03 2.24
N MET A 277 -5.54 -1.88 2.93
CA MET A 277 -5.51 -1.87 4.39
C MET A 277 -6.82 -2.40 4.97
N VAL A 278 -7.95 -1.96 4.45
CA VAL A 278 -9.28 -2.42 4.88
C VAL A 278 -9.46 -3.93 4.59
N ASP A 279 -9.04 -4.41 3.41
CA ASP A 279 -9.07 -5.84 3.08
C ASP A 279 -8.15 -6.66 3.99
N THR A 280 -6.97 -6.13 4.33
CA THR A 280 -6.06 -6.78 5.30
C THR A 280 -6.72 -6.92 6.67
N ALA A 281 -7.40 -5.87 7.16
CA ALA A 281 -8.12 -5.91 8.43
C ALA A 281 -9.25 -6.95 8.41
N ALA A 282 -9.97 -7.05 7.30
CA ALA A 282 -11.08 -7.99 7.13
C ALA A 282 -10.62 -9.46 7.20
N VAL A 283 -9.52 -9.81 6.54
CA VAL A 283 -8.97 -11.18 6.59
C VAL A 283 -8.26 -11.48 7.90
N TRP A 284 -7.63 -10.48 8.52
CA TRP A 284 -6.93 -10.64 9.79
C TRP A 284 -7.87 -10.93 10.97
N LYS A 285 -9.13 -10.60 10.82
CA LYS A 285 -10.20 -10.95 11.74
C LYS A 285 -10.36 -12.47 11.91
N ALA A 286 -10.27 -13.20 10.80
CA ALA A 286 -10.56 -14.63 10.73
C ALA A 286 -9.37 -15.53 11.13
N SER A 287 -8.18 -14.95 11.27
CA SER A 287 -6.95 -15.67 11.63
C SER A 287 -6.73 -15.80 13.14
#